data_41e0b54449ae6b67fcc9d805c649594e
#
_entry.id   41e0b54449ae6b67fcc9d805c649594e
#
_cell.length_a   1.000
_cell.length_b   1.000
_cell.length_c   1.000
_cell.angle_alpha   90.00
_cell.angle_beta   90.00
_cell.angle_gamma   90.00
#
_symmetry.space_group_name_H-M   'P 1'
#
loop_
_entity.id
_entity.type
_entity.pdbx_description
1 polymer ?
#
loop_
_entity_poly.entity_id
_entity_poly.type
_entity_poly.pdbx_seq_one_letter_code
_entity_poly.pdbx_strand_id
1 'polypeptide(L)'
;MCIKFWRIAARRFGPQRIAIAILCIEKVTRLADKKPKFYVVWQGREPGVYSSWDACQKQISGFSGAKYKSFDTMAKAKIAFQQDADEHWGKGDGAPKKATTPVVDFEELSGLGVNMSAWCVDAACKGNPGQLEYQGIDLATGTNMFHMGPYPEGTVNIGEFLAIVHALALLHEKEPDTPIYSDSKIGITWIRQGKCKTKLSPSADSQRLFNLVARAEKWLASHSWKNPILKWETSRWGENPADFGRK
;
A
#
# COMPACT_ATOMS: atom_id res chain seq x y z
N MET A 1 -19.56 28.42 -24.57
CA MET A 1 -18.65 29.55 -24.86
C MET A 1 -17.17 29.13 -25.00
N CYS A 2 -16.79 27.88 -24.75
CA CYS A 2 -15.38 27.38 -24.81
C CYS A 2 -14.87 26.96 -26.22
N ILE A 3 -15.73 26.64 -27.17
CA ILE A 3 -15.30 26.04 -28.45
C ILE A 3 -14.75 27.08 -29.46
N LYS A 4 -15.15 28.36 -29.35
CA LYS A 4 -14.65 29.42 -30.26
C LYS A 4 -13.22 29.90 -29.92
N PHE A 5 -12.78 29.82 -28.70
CA PHE A 5 -11.41 30.19 -28.30
C PHE A 5 -10.35 29.18 -28.78
N TRP A 6 -10.71 27.93 -28.94
CA TRP A 6 -9.82 26.85 -29.38
C TRP A 6 -9.38 26.95 -30.84
N ARG A 7 -10.26 27.44 -31.70
CA ARG A 7 -9.96 27.60 -33.15
C ARG A 7 -9.03 28.77 -33.49
N ILE A 8 -8.90 29.76 -32.60
CA ILE A 8 -8.03 30.93 -32.81
C ILE A 8 -6.60 30.63 -32.33
N ALA A 9 -6.42 29.87 -31.26
CA ALA A 9 -5.12 29.51 -30.74
C ALA A 9 -4.35 28.52 -31.65
N ALA A 10 -5.06 27.61 -32.32
CA ALA A 10 -4.44 26.59 -33.19
C ALA A 10 -3.84 27.17 -34.49
N ARG A 11 -4.26 28.35 -34.92
CA ARG A 11 -3.71 29.01 -36.13
C ARG A 11 -2.46 29.85 -35.91
N ARG A 12 -2.13 30.14 -34.62
CA ARG A 12 -1.00 31.03 -34.29
C ARG A 12 0.22 30.32 -33.70
N PHE A 13 0.04 29.11 -33.20
CA PHE A 13 1.11 28.32 -32.60
C PHE A 13 1.01 26.88 -33.07
N GLY A 14 2.00 26.38 -33.78
CA GLY A 14 2.03 25.04 -34.35
C GLY A 14 1.83 23.93 -33.30
N PRO A 15 1.43 22.71 -33.73
CA PRO A 15 1.02 21.59 -32.83
C PRO A 15 2.03 21.18 -31.78
N GLN A 16 3.31 21.40 -32.03
CA GLN A 16 4.38 21.07 -31.06
C GLN A 16 4.39 22.01 -29.82
N ARG A 17 4.00 23.27 -29.97
CA ARG A 17 3.94 24.22 -28.83
C ARG A 17 2.74 24.01 -27.95
N ILE A 18 1.64 23.49 -28.51
CA ILE A 18 0.43 23.12 -27.75
C ILE A 18 0.70 21.88 -26.90
N ALA A 19 1.43 20.89 -27.43
CA ALA A 19 1.81 19.70 -26.67
C ALA A 19 2.70 20.03 -25.45
N ILE A 20 3.62 20.99 -25.59
CA ILE A 20 4.49 21.43 -24.48
C ILE A 20 3.66 22.21 -23.42
N ALA A 21 2.69 23.01 -23.83
CA ALA A 21 1.82 23.72 -22.90
C ALA A 21 0.89 22.77 -22.12
N ILE A 22 0.35 21.73 -22.76
CA ILE A 22 -0.46 20.69 -22.12
C ILE A 22 0.39 19.88 -21.11
N LEU A 23 1.61 19.48 -21.50
CA LEU A 23 2.56 18.81 -20.60
C LEU A 23 2.98 19.66 -19.40
N CYS A 24 3.11 20.98 -19.57
CA CYS A 24 3.36 21.90 -18.46
C CYS A 24 2.15 22.04 -17.54
N ILE A 25 0.92 22.08 -18.06
CA ILE A 25 -0.32 22.18 -17.27
C ILE A 25 -0.55 20.88 -16.50
N GLU A 26 -0.33 19.72 -17.12
CA GLU A 26 -0.42 18.41 -16.42
C GLU A 26 0.65 18.25 -15.33
N LYS A 27 1.84 18.80 -15.51
CA LYS A 27 2.88 18.82 -14.47
C LYS A 27 2.50 19.73 -13.30
N VAL A 28 1.89 20.89 -13.57
CA VAL A 28 1.45 21.84 -12.53
C VAL A 28 0.25 21.29 -11.76
N THR A 29 -0.70 20.61 -12.41
CA THR A 29 -1.86 20.00 -11.72
C THR A 29 -1.46 18.79 -10.87
N ARG A 30 -0.46 18.00 -11.27
CA ARG A 30 0.08 16.90 -10.42
C ARG A 30 0.87 17.38 -9.20
N LEU A 31 1.36 18.61 -9.20
CA LEU A 31 2.02 19.23 -8.03
C LEU A 31 1.03 19.82 -7.02
N ALA A 32 -0.20 20.09 -7.43
CA ALA A 32 -1.23 20.72 -6.58
C ALA A 32 -1.94 19.74 -5.63
N ASP A 33 -1.83 18.41 -5.83
CA ASP A 33 -2.55 17.41 -5.03
C ASP A 33 -1.76 16.85 -3.84
N LYS A 34 -0.50 17.27 -3.62
CA LYS A 34 0.23 16.87 -2.42
C LYS A 34 -0.09 17.84 -1.28
N LYS A 35 -0.85 17.38 -0.28
CA LYS A 35 -1.04 18.12 0.98
C LYS A 35 0.33 18.56 1.52
N PRO A 36 0.49 19.83 1.93
CA PRO A 36 1.75 20.32 2.46
C PRO A 36 2.13 19.51 3.72
N LYS A 37 3.39 19.09 3.80
CA LYS A 37 3.94 18.41 4.98
C LYS A 37 4.92 19.34 5.68
N PHE A 38 4.96 19.25 7.01
CA PHE A 38 5.87 19.97 7.87
C PHE A 38 6.80 18.97 8.55
N TYR A 39 8.05 19.33 8.75
CA TYR A 39 9.08 18.43 9.26
C TYR A 39 9.65 18.99 10.54
N VAL A 40 9.80 18.17 11.54
CA VAL A 40 10.49 18.49 12.79
C VAL A 40 11.82 17.78 12.80
N VAL A 41 12.88 18.51 13.10
CA VAL A 41 14.22 17.98 13.35
C VAL A 41 14.53 18.25 14.82
N TRP A 42 14.58 17.22 15.63
CA TRP A 42 15.01 17.32 17.05
C TRP A 42 16.52 17.17 17.17
N GLN A 43 17.12 16.34 16.31
CA GLN A 43 18.55 16.09 16.30
C GLN A 43 19.06 16.13 14.86
N GLY A 44 19.88 17.11 14.55
CA GLY A 44 20.42 17.45 13.26
C GLY A 44 21.38 18.64 13.37
N ARG A 45 21.81 19.21 12.25
CA ARG A 45 22.69 20.41 12.26
C ARG A 45 22.01 21.60 12.93
N GLU A 46 20.75 21.84 12.58
CA GLU A 46 19.91 22.87 13.21
C GLU A 46 18.56 22.23 13.59
N PRO A 47 18.28 21.98 14.89
CA PRO A 47 16.97 21.53 15.35
C PRO A 47 15.91 22.59 15.07
N GLY A 48 14.71 22.17 14.60
CA GLY A 48 13.66 23.14 14.26
C GLY A 48 12.49 22.51 13.50
N VAL A 49 11.54 23.39 13.11
CA VAL A 49 10.37 23.02 12.30
C VAL A 49 10.52 23.57 10.88
N TYR A 50 10.43 22.69 9.89
CA TYR A 50 10.67 23.01 8.48
C TYR A 50 9.40 22.80 7.65
N SER A 51 9.11 23.70 6.72
CA SER A 51 7.94 23.67 5.84
C SER A 51 8.17 22.89 4.54
N SER A 52 9.39 22.43 4.27
CA SER A 52 9.74 21.66 3.08
C SER A 52 10.71 20.53 3.40
N TRP A 53 10.64 19.47 2.61
CA TRP A 53 11.58 18.35 2.71
C TRP A 53 13.02 18.79 2.44
N ASP A 54 13.25 19.65 1.44
CA ASP A 54 14.59 20.11 1.06
C ASP A 54 15.27 20.85 2.20
N ALA A 55 14.51 21.65 2.96
CA ALA A 55 15.04 22.36 4.13
C ALA A 55 15.37 21.38 5.26
N CYS A 56 14.50 20.43 5.54
CA CYS A 56 14.72 19.38 6.52
C CYS A 56 15.96 18.51 6.15
N GLN A 57 16.03 18.09 4.89
CA GLN A 57 17.10 17.21 4.40
C GLN A 57 18.49 17.83 4.58
N LYS A 58 18.65 19.14 4.40
CA LYS A 58 19.91 19.85 4.65
C LYS A 58 20.40 19.71 6.09
N GLN A 59 19.48 19.58 7.04
CA GLN A 59 19.81 19.47 8.46
C GLN A 59 20.18 18.07 8.90
N ILE A 60 19.71 17.05 8.19
CA ILE A 60 19.86 15.63 8.59
C ILE A 60 20.86 14.88 7.72
N SER A 61 21.10 15.33 6.49
CA SER A 61 22.00 14.66 5.54
C SER A 61 23.43 14.59 6.07
N GLY A 62 23.95 13.37 6.27
CA GLY A 62 25.29 13.14 6.81
C GLY A 62 25.45 13.42 8.31
N PHE A 63 24.37 13.68 9.04
CA PHE A 63 24.39 13.83 10.49
C PHE A 63 24.09 12.49 11.17
N SER A 64 25.07 11.92 11.88
CA SER A 64 24.92 10.64 12.58
C SER A 64 23.94 10.79 13.74
N GLY A 65 22.93 9.90 13.81
CA GLY A 65 21.91 9.94 14.87
C GLY A 65 20.84 10.99 14.67
N ALA A 66 20.63 11.51 13.45
CA ALA A 66 19.56 12.47 13.16
C ALA A 66 18.19 11.93 13.56
N LYS A 67 17.43 12.74 14.32
CA LYS A 67 16.04 12.43 14.72
C LYS A 67 15.11 13.48 14.10
N TYR A 68 14.22 13.02 13.20
CA TYR A 68 13.26 13.89 12.51
C TYR A 68 11.96 13.17 12.19
N LYS A 69 10.86 13.91 11.97
CA LYS A 69 9.55 13.36 11.61
C LYS A 69 8.71 14.37 10.81
N SER A 70 7.82 13.87 9.93
CA SER A 70 6.88 14.71 9.19
C SER A 70 5.52 14.77 9.87
N PHE A 71 4.82 15.93 9.72
CA PHE A 71 3.48 16.20 10.25
C PHE A 71 2.60 16.82 9.17
N ASP A 72 1.30 16.59 9.25
CA ASP A 72 0.33 17.09 8.27
C ASP A 72 -0.05 18.56 8.47
N THR A 73 0.25 19.13 9.64
CA THR A 73 -0.03 20.54 9.95
C THR A 73 1.12 21.19 10.70
N MET A 74 1.32 22.50 10.47
CA MET A 74 2.32 23.30 11.19
C MET A 74 2.07 23.32 12.71
N ALA A 75 0.80 23.34 13.14
CA ALA A 75 0.44 23.33 14.55
C ALA A 75 0.93 22.05 15.24
N LYS A 76 0.67 20.88 14.64
CA LYS A 76 1.17 19.58 15.16
C LYS A 76 2.70 19.53 15.18
N ALA A 77 3.36 20.06 14.14
CA ALA A 77 4.82 20.09 14.08
C ALA A 77 5.41 20.97 15.20
N LYS A 78 4.83 22.15 15.47
CA LYS A 78 5.28 23.04 16.57
C LYS A 78 5.09 22.41 17.94
N ILE A 79 3.95 21.78 18.20
CA ILE A 79 3.68 21.06 19.45
C ILE A 79 4.69 19.92 19.63
N ALA A 80 4.91 19.12 18.58
CA ALA A 80 5.87 18.01 18.63
C ALA A 80 7.32 18.49 18.83
N PHE A 81 7.71 19.64 18.29
CA PHE A 81 9.04 20.22 18.52
C PHE A 81 9.27 20.65 19.97
N GLN A 82 8.21 21.05 20.69
CA GLN A 82 8.27 21.38 22.12
C GLN A 82 8.30 20.15 23.04
N GLN A 83 7.98 18.99 22.51
CA GLN A 83 8.01 17.69 23.19
C GLN A 83 9.32 16.97 22.89
N ASP A 84 9.68 16.02 23.77
CA ASP A 84 10.93 15.28 23.60
C ASP A 84 10.90 14.40 22.34
N ALA A 85 12.03 14.28 21.65
CA ALA A 85 12.16 13.44 20.46
C ALA A 85 11.69 12.00 20.73
N ASP A 86 11.95 11.46 21.91
CA ASP A 86 11.64 10.10 22.29
C ASP A 86 10.13 9.84 22.44
N GLU A 87 9.31 10.89 22.59
CA GLU A 87 7.84 10.79 22.55
C GLU A 87 7.31 10.58 21.14
N HIS A 88 8.06 11.02 20.13
CA HIS A 88 7.66 11.00 18.72
C HIS A 88 8.52 10.10 17.85
N TRP A 89 9.75 9.78 18.29
CA TRP A 89 10.68 8.95 17.55
C TRP A 89 10.28 7.46 17.65
N GLY A 90 10.19 6.79 16.50
CA GLY A 90 9.79 5.37 16.45
C GLY A 90 8.29 5.12 16.64
N LYS A 91 7.52 6.13 16.99
CA LYS A 91 6.05 6.07 16.97
C LYS A 91 5.60 6.64 15.61
N GLY A 92 5.12 5.77 14.70
CA GLY A 92 4.33 6.22 13.56
C GLY A 92 3.20 7.13 14.06
N ASP A 93 2.58 7.93 13.20
CA ASP A 93 1.43 8.82 13.56
C ASP A 93 0.17 8.05 14.02
N GLY A 94 0.33 6.77 14.37
CA GLY A 94 -0.65 5.99 15.10
C GLY A 94 -0.41 6.14 16.60
N ALA A 95 -1.41 6.57 17.36
CA ALA A 95 -1.50 6.29 18.80
C ALA A 95 -1.10 4.82 19.02
N PRO A 96 -0.54 4.42 20.19
CA PRO A 96 -0.27 3.03 20.47
C PRO A 96 -1.61 2.31 20.38
N LYS A 97 -1.89 1.74 19.22
CA LYS A 97 -2.96 0.76 19.08
C LYS A 97 -2.50 -0.40 19.97
N LYS A 98 -3.14 -0.57 21.15
CA LYS A 98 -3.19 -1.86 21.78
C LYS A 98 -3.38 -2.85 20.63
N ALA A 99 -2.59 -3.92 20.60
CA ALA A 99 -2.81 -5.06 19.74
C ALA A 99 -4.14 -5.72 20.14
N THR A 100 -5.23 -5.06 19.80
CA THR A 100 -6.54 -5.67 19.68
C THR A 100 -6.61 -6.02 18.20
N THR A 101 -6.63 -7.30 17.89
CA THR A 101 -7.20 -7.78 16.63
C THR A 101 -8.38 -6.87 16.36
N PRO A 102 -8.43 -6.14 15.24
CA PRO A 102 -9.59 -5.29 14.96
C PRO A 102 -10.79 -6.22 15.00
N VAL A 103 -11.71 -5.95 15.92
CA VAL A 103 -13.03 -6.59 15.88
C VAL A 103 -13.66 -6.00 14.64
N VAL A 104 -13.56 -6.73 13.54
CA VAL A 104 -14.20 -6.35 12.29
C VAL A 104 -15.69 -6.53 12.51
N ASP A 105 -16.43 -5.43 12.51
CA ASP A 105 -17.88 -5.48 12.52
C ASP A 105 -18.35 -5.81 11.10
N PHE A 106 -18.67 -7.07 10.88
CA PHE A 106 -19.14 -7.57 9.58
C PHE A 106 -20.52 -6.98 9.21
N GLU A 107 -21.36 -6.59 10.18
CA GLU A 107 -22.63 -5.91 9.91
C GLU A 107 -22.38 -4.50 9.38
N GLU A 108 -21.45 -3.77 9.96
CA GLU A 108 -21.03 -2.44 9.49
C GLU A 108 -20.49 -2.54 8.05
N LEU A 109 -19.63 -3.50 7.74
CA LEU A 109 -19.09 -3.70 6.39
C LEU A 109 -20.17 -3.94 5.35
N SER A 110 -21.18 -4.74 5.68
CA SER A 110 -22.34 -4.97 4.80
C SER A 110 -23.08 -3.66 4.51
N GLY A 111 -23.30 -2.82 5.53
CA GLY A 111 -23.90 -1.49 5.38
C GLY A 111 -23.10 -0.52 4.51
N LEU A 112 -21.78 -0.67 4.44
CA LEU A 112 -20.89 0.12 3.58
C LEU A 112 -20.84 -0.37 2.12
N GLY A 113 -21.61 -1.40 1.76
CA GLY A 113 -21.69 -1.95 0.41
C GLY A 113 -20.53 -2.89 0.05
N VAL A 114 -19.91 -3.50 1.05
CA VAL A 114 -18.96 -4.60 0.84
C VAL A 114 -19.72 -5.87 0.45
N ASN A 115 -19.23 -6.59 -0.55
CA ASN A 115 -19.79 -7.90 -0.86
C ASN A 115 -19.35 -8.91 0.20
N MET A 116 -20.26 -9.26 1.08
CA MET A 116 -19.99 -10.19 2.18
C MET A 116 -19.83 -11.64 1.74
N SER A 117 -20.28 -12.02 0.53
CA SER A 117 -20.04 -13.34 -0.06
C SER A 117 -18.65 -13.41 -0.75
N ALA A 118 -17.65 -12.75 -0.19
CA ALA A 118 -16.30 -12.66 -0.74
C ALA A 118 -15.26 -13.10 0.28
N TRP A 119 -14.06 -13.39 -0.18
CA TRP A 119 -12.90 -13.57 0.68
C TRP A 119 -12.03 -12.32 0.69
N CYS A 120 -11.44 -12.00 1.84
CA CYS A 120 -10.35 -11.02 1.96
C CYS A 120 -9.03 -11.74 2.12
N VAL A 121 -7.98 -11.22 1.49
CA VAL A 121 -6.62 -11.74 1.64
C VAL A 121 -5.66 -10.61 1.98
N ASP A 122 -4.63 -10.93 2.76
CA ASP A 122 -3.58 -9.98 3.17
C ASP A 122 -2.27 -10.70 3.49
N ALA A 123 -1.19 -9.94 3.59
CA ALA A 123 0.12 -10.42 3.98
C ALA A 123 0.80 -9.46 4.97
N ALA A 124 1.53 -10.03 5.92
CA ALA A 124 2.35 -9.30 6.86
C ALA A 124 3.81 -9.70 6.75
N CYS A 125 4.70 -8.72 6.82
CA CYS A 125 6.14 -8.95 6.81
C CYS A 125 6.81 -8.21 7.96
N LYS A 126 7.53 -8.94 8.82
CA LYS A 126 8.31 -8.34 9.90
C LYS A 126 9.67 -7.93 9.36
N GLY A 127 9.75 -6.71 8.81
CA GLY A 127 10.87 -6.23 7.98
C GLY A 127 10.54 -6.35 6.49
N ASN A 128 11.38 -5.76 5.61
CA ASN A 128 11.17 -5.82 4.16
C ASN A 128 12.51 -5.74 3.41
N PRO A 129 13.19 -6.88 3.16
CA PRO A 129 12.77 -8.26 3.41
C PRO A 129 12.76 -8.64 4.89
N GLY A 130 11.98 -9.69 5.23
CA GLY A 130 11.88 -10.22 6.59
C GLY A 130 10.93 -11.40 6.70
N GLN A 131 10.53 -11.73 7.92
CA GLN A 131 9.63 -12.84 8.19
C GLN A 131 8.24 -12.56 7.62
N LEU A 132 7.80 -13.39 6.68
CA LEU A 132 6.58 -13.23 5.89
C LEU A 132 5.51 -14.24 6.27
N GLU A 133 4.27 -13.76 6.41
CA GLU A 133 3.05 -14.56 6.56
C GLU A 133 1.97 -14.00 5.64
N TYR A 134 1.02 -14.86 5.23
CA TYR A 134 -0.17 -14.41 4.50
C TYR A 134 -1.38 -15.28 4.84
N GLN A 135 -2.58 -14.71 4.71
CA GLN A 135 -3.84 -15.38 5.08
C GLN A 135 -5.01 -14.96 4.22
N GLY A 136 -6.10 -15.71 4.34
CA GLY A 136 -7.38 -15.40 3.74
C GLY A 136 -8.54 -15.64 4.71
N ILE A 137 -9.50 -14.72 4.73
CA ILE A 137 -10.69 -14.71 5.59
C ILE A 137 -11.93 -14.74 4.70
N ASP A 138 -12.87 -15.62 5.00
CA ASP A 138 -14.22 -15.58 4.45
C ASP A 138 -15.03 -14.48 5.15
N LEU A 139 -15.51 -13.50 4.42
CA LEU A 139 -16.27 -12.39 4.98
C LEU A 139 -17.67 -12.78 5.48
N ALA A 140 -18.26 -13.82 4.90
CA ALA A 140 -19.60 -14.27 5.33
C ALA A 140 -19.58 -14.85 6.75
N THR A 141 -18.48 -15.51 7.13
CA THR A 141 -18.37 -16.25 8.38
C THR A 141 -17.31 -15.72 9.34
N GLY A 142 -16.42 -14.83 8.87
CA GLY A 142 -15.23 -14.42 9.62
C GLY A 142 -14.18 -15.51 9.77
N THR A 143 -14.36 -16.65 9.09
CA THR A 143 -13.49 -17.82 9.23
C THR A 143 -12.17 -17.60 8.49
N ASN A 144 -11.05 -17.93 9.16
CA ASN A 144 -9.75 -18.01 8.51
C ASN A 144 -9.67 -19.26 7.63
N MET A 145 -9.64 -19.07 6.32
CA MET A 145 -9.66 -20.15 5.32
C MET A 145 -8.27 -20.75 5.09
N PHE A 146 -7.23 -19.93 5.27
CA PHE A 146 -5.83 -20.37 5.25
C PHE A 146 -4.93 -19.33 5.93
N HIS A 147 -3.87 -19.84 6.57
CA HIS A 147 -2.77 -19.05 7.11
C HIS A 147 -1.46 -19.76 6.77
N MET A 148 -0.55 -19.06 6.12
CA MET A 148 0.69 -19.60 5.60
C MET A 148 1.89 -18.82 6.12
N GLY A 149 2.95 -19.54 6.45
CA GLY A 149 4.16 -18.98 7.04
C GLY A 149 4.35 -19.44 8.51
N PRO A 150 5.25 -18.82 9.26
CA PRO A 150 6.18 -17.79 8.80
C PRO A 150 7.25 -18.33 7.84
N TYR A 151 7.54 -17.57 6.78
CA TYR A 151 8.70 -17.79 5.92
C TYR A 151 9.84 -16.89 6.41
N PRO A 152 11.07 -17.40 6.57
CA PRO A 152 12.15 -16.62 7.21
C PRO A 152 12.49 -15.31 6.50
N GLU A 153 12.44 -15.32 5.17
CA GLU A 153 12.77 -14.15 4.35
C GLU A 153 11.79 -13.99 3.19
N GLY A 154 11.14 -12.83 3.13
CA GLY A 154 10.21 -12.46 2.08
C GLY A 154 9.93 -10.97 2.06
N THR A 155 9.05 -10.54 1.17
CA THR A 155 8.53 -9.17 1.12
C THR A 155 7.01 -9.19 1.15
N VAL A 156 6.39 -8.14 1.68
CA VAL A 156 4.93 -8.04 1.73
C VAL A 156 4.29 -8.26 0.35
N ASN A 157 4.86 -7.70 -0.71
CA ASN A 157 4.33 -7.85 -2.07
C ASN A 157 4.31 -9.30 -2.57
N ILE A 158 5.31 -10.12 -2.17
CA ILE A 158 5.31 -11.56 -2.48
C ILE A 158 4.17 -12.25 -1.74
N GLY A 159 3.98 -11.91 -0.46
CA GLY A 159 2.89 -12.47 0.34
C GLY A 159 1.53 -12.13 -0.21
N GLU A 160 1.29 -10.88 -0.58
CA GLU A 160 0.06 -10.41 -1.24
C GLU A 160 -0.25 -11.17 -2.54
N PHE A 161 0.78 -11.34 -3.39
CA PHE A 161 0.64 -12.14 -4.60
C PHE A 161 0.26 -13.59 -4.29
N LEU A 162 0.97 -14.23 -3.35
CA LEU A 162 0.72 -15.61 -2.96
C LEU A 162 -0.65 -15.80 -2.31
N ALA A 163 -1.10 -14.83 -1.49
CA ALA A 163 -2.40 -14.87 -0.84
C ALA A 163 -3.55 -14.89 -1.87
N ILE A 164 -3.46 -14.03 -2.91
CA ILE A 164 -4.47 -14.00 -3.97
C ILE A 164 -4.45 -15.32 -4.76
N VAL A 165 -3.26 -15.84 -5.16
CA VAL A 165 -3.19 -17.12 -5.90
C VAL A 165 -3.71 -18.28 -5.07
N HIS A 166 -3.46 -18.29 -3.76
CA HIS A 166 -3.94 -19.34 -2.86
C HIS A 166 -5.47 -19.33 -2.78
N ALA A 167 -6.08 -18.15 -2.61
CA ALA A 167 -7.53 -18.01 -2.62
C ALA A 167 -8.13 -18.46 -3.98
N LEU A 168 -7.54 -18.03 -5.11
CA LEU A 168 -7.95 -18.47 -6.44
C LEU A 168 -7.89 -19.99 -6.57
N ALA A 169 -6.79 -20.62 -6.14
CA ALA A 169 -6.61 -22.07 -6.23
C ALA A 169 -7.65 -22.85 -5.40
N LEU A 170 -8.16 -22.27 -4.31
CA LEU A 170 -9.20 -22.89 -3.49
C LEU A 170 -10.61 -22.69 -4.06
N LEU A 171 -10.87 -21.56 -4.72
CA LEU A 171 -12.21 -21.13 -5.13
C LEU A 171 -12.58 -21.48 -6.57
N HIS A 172 -11.62 -21.48 -7.52
CA HIS A 172 -11.88 -21.44 -8.97
C HIS A 172 -12.78 -22.55 -9.50
N GLU A 173 -12.75 -23.74 -8.90
CA GLU A 173 -13.61 -24.87 -9.29
C GLU A 173 -14.88 -24.97 -8.45
N LYS A 174 -14.79 -24.63 -7.15
CA LYS A 174 -15.85 -24.84 -6.18
C LYS A 174 -16.82 -23.65 -6.14
N GLU A 175 -16.28 -22.45 -6.17
CA GLU A 175 -17.02 -21.19 -5.99
C GLU A 175 -16.52 -20.15 -7.00
N PRO A 176 -16.73 -20.35 -8.31
CA PRO A 176 -16.10 -19.53 -9.35
C PRO A 176 -16.56 -18.06 -9.38
N ASP A 177 -17.69 -17.76 -8.75
CA ASP A 177 -18.28 -16.40 -8.70
C ASP A 177 -17.89 -15.64 -7.41
N THR A 178 -17.25 -16.31 -6.43
CA THR A 178 -16.85 -15.71 -5.16
C THR A 178 -15.72 -14.70 -5.40
N PRO A 179 -15.91 -13.40 -5.07
CA PRO A 179 -14.88 -12.40 -5.23
C PRO A 179 -13.75 -12.54 -4.20
N ILE A 180 -12.57 -12.04 -4.56
CA ILE A 180 -11.42 -11.97 -3.67
C ILE A 180 -11.02 -10.50 -3.53
N TYR A 181 -11.04 -9.97 -2.33
CA TYR A 181 -10.56 -8.63 -2.01
C TYR A 181 -9.10 -8.67 -1.55
N SER A 182 -8.30 -7.74 -2.07
CA SER A 182 -6.95 -7.44 -1.59
C SER A 182 -6.71 -5.93 -1.60
N ASP A 183 -6.02 -5.40 -0.61
CA ASP A 183 -5.63 -3.99 -0.56
C ASP A 183 -4.33 -3.70 -1.34
N SER A 184 -3.68 -4.75 -1.87
CA SER A 184 -2.45 -4.65 -2.64
C SER A 184 -2.68 -4.38 -4.13
N LYS A 185 -2.45 -3.16 -4.58
CA LYS A 185 -2.43 -2.85 -6.03
C LYS A 185 -1.33 -3.61 -6.76
N ILE A 186 -0.20 -3.87 -6.10
CA ILE A 186 0.95 -4.58 -6.66
C ILE A 186 0.59 -6.05 -6.83
N GLY A 187 0.06 -6.71 -5.79
CA GLY A 187 -0.40 -8.10 -5.85
C GLY A 187 -1.40 -8.31 -6.98
N ILE A 188 -2.46 -7.50 -7.05
CA ILE A 188 -3.48 -7.55 -8.11
C ILE A 188 -2.86 -7.38 -9.51
N THR A 189 -1.90 -6.45 -9.66
CA THR A 189 -1.22 -6.23 -10.94
C THR A 189 -0.40 -7.44 -11.36
N TRP A 190 0.32 -8.07 -10.44
CA TRP A 190 1.11 -9.26 -10.71
C TRP A 190 0.25 -10.48 -11.10
N ILE A 191 -0.93 -10.62 -10.48
CA ILE A 191 -1.90 -11.65 -10.90
C ILE A 191 -2.32 -11.45 -12.35
N ARG A 192 -2.69 -10.22 -12.75
CA ARG A 192 -3.07 -9.91 -14.14
C ARG A 192 -1.95 -10.18 -15.14
N GLN A 193 -0.70 -10.08 -14.69
CA GLN A 193 0.48 -10.33 -15.50
C GLN A 193 0.94 -11.81 -15.45
N GLY A 194 0.33 -12.62 -14.58
CA GLY A 194 0.73 -14.01 -14.34
C GLY A 194 2.13 -14.18 -13.77
N LYS A 195 2.72 -13.10 -13.17
CA LYS A 195 4.13 -13.08 -12.80
C LYS A 195 4.38 -12.25 -11.55
N CYS A 196 5.10 -12.84 -10.57
CA CYS A 196 5.62 -12.14 -9.40
C CYS A 196 6.90 -11.37 -9.77
N LYS A 197 6.81 -10.05 -9.90
CA LYS A 197 7.94 -9.18 -10.30
C LYS A 197 8.71 -8.65 -9.10
N THR A 198 9.05 -9.53 -8.15
CA THR A 198 9.85 -9.15 -6.99
C THR A 198 11.28 -8.78 -7.39
N LYS A 199 11.88 -7.89 -6.59
CA LYS A 199 13.32 -7.55 -6.67
C LYS A 199 14.15 -8.33 -5.63
N LEU A 200 13.49 -9.13 -4.78
CA LEU A 200 14.20 -9.99 -3.83
C LEU A 200 14.93 -11.08 -4.62
N SER A 201 16.22 -11.25 -4.32
CA SER A 201 17.01 -12.34 -4.89
C SER A 201 16.85 -13.61 -4.04
N PRO A 202 16.83 -14.81 -4.66
CA PRO A 202 16.81 -16.06 -3.92
C PRO A 202 18.02 -16.20 -2.99
N SER A 203 17.75 -16.65 -1.77
CA SER A 203 18.74 -17.00 -0.73
C SER A 203 18.38 -18.37 -0.14
N ALA A 204 19.21 -18.93 0.73
CA ALA A 204 18.89 -20.15 1.46
C ALA A 204 17.59 -20.00 2.27
N ASP A 205 17.38 -18.85 2.91
CA ASP A 205 16.23 -18.57 3.77
C ASP A 205 14.94 -18.31 2.97
N SER A 206 15.05 -17.79 1.75
CA SER A 206 13.90 -17.51 0.87
C SER A 206 13.62 -18.63 -0.14
N GLN A 207 14.43 -19.69 -0.23
CA GLN A 207 14.28 -20.75 -1.23
C GLN A 207 12.88 -21.39 -1.23
N ARG A 208 12.35 -21.70 -0.03
CA ARG A 208 11.00 -22.27 0.10
C ARG A 208 9.92 -21.33 -0.43
N LEU A 209 10.08 -20.03 -0.19
CA LEU A 209 9.17 -19.00 -0.68
C LEU A 209 9.23 -18.88 -2.21
N PHE A 210 10.43 -18.89 -2.81
CA PHE A 210 10.60 -18.86 -4.27
C PHE A 210 10.04 -20.10 -4.96
N ASN A 211 10.12 -21.27 -4.32
CA ASN A 211 9.47 -22.48 -4.83
C ASN A 211 7.94 -22.33 -4.84
N LEU A 212 7.34 -21.66 -3.84
CA LEU A 212 5.91 -21.34 -3.83
C LEU A 212 5.56 -20.33 -4.93
N VAL A 213 6.37 -19.29 -5.12
CA VAL A 213 6.17 -18.31 -6.20
C VAL A 213 6.18 -19.03 -7.56
N ALA A 214 7.16 -19.90 -7.82
CA ALA A 214 7.23 -20.64 -9.07
C ALA A 214 6.00 -21.55 -9.30
N ARG A 215 5.50 -22.19 -8.22
CA ARG A 215 4.26 -22.99 -8.26
C ARG A 215 3.04 -22.12 -8.55
N ALA A 216 2.94 -20.96 -7.90
CA ALA A 216 1.85 -20.00 -8.11
C ALA A 216 1.82 -19.49 -9.56
N GLU A 217 2.98 -19.13 -10.12
CA GLU A 217 3.10 -18.71 -11.52
C GLU A 217 2.72 -19.83 -12.49
N LYS A 218 3.18 -21.06 -12.21
CA LYS A 218 2.79 -22.23 -13.01
C LYS A 218 1.28 -22.47 -12.96
N TRP A 219 0.67 -22.32 -11.78
CA TRP A 219 -0.77 -22.46 -11.62
C TRP A 219 -1.52 -21.40 -12.44
N LEU A 220 -1.13 -20.12 -12.34
CA LEU A 220 -1.71 -19.03 -13.15
C LEU A 220 -1.60 -19.26 -14.65
N ALA A 221 -0.50 -19.88 -15.11
CA ALA A 221 -0.28 -20.19 -16.53
C ALA A 221 -1.11 -21.36 -17.06
N SER A 222 -1.56 -22.27 -16.16
CA SER A 222 -2.24 -23.53 -16.54
C SER A 222 -3.73 -23.56 -16.18
N HIS A 223 -4.24 -22.58 -15.43
CA HIS A 223 -5.63 -22.50 -15.01
C HIS A 223 -6.28 -21.19 -15.45
N SER A 224 -7.57 -21.24 -15.73
CA SER A 224 -8.42 -20.08 -15.90
C SER A 224 -9.36 -19.98 -14.69
N TRP A 225 -9.71 -18.77 -14.29
CA TRP A 225 -10.64 -18.51 -13.19
C TRP A 225 -11.64 -17.42 -13.57
N LYS A 226 -12.83 -17.44 -12.96
CA LYS A 226 -13.86 -16.42 -13.12
C LYS A 226 -13.96 -15.51 -11.90
N ASN A 227 -13.35 -15.90 -10.77
CA ASN A 227 -13.38 -15.18 -9.51
C ASN A 227 -12.95 -13.71 -9.70
N PRO A 228 -13.81 -12.72 -9.41
CA PRO A 228 -13.43 -11.32 -9.48
C PRO A 228 -12.35 -10.99 -8.44
N ILE A 229 -11.25 -10.37 -8.88
CA ILE A 229 -10.22 -9.86 -7.97
C ILE A 229 -10.44 -8.36 -7.81
N LEU A 230 -10.83 -7.94 -6.61
CA LEU A 230 -11.29 -6.61 -6.29
C LEU A 230 -10.31 -5.92 -5.33
N LYS A 231 -10.21 -4.60 -5.48
CA LYS A 231 -9.42 -3.76 -4.56
C LYS A 231 -10.23 -3.52 -3.29
N TRP A 232 -9.63 -3.82 -2.13
CA TRP A 232 -10.16 -3.37 -0.84
C TRP A 232 -9.89 -1.87 -0.66
N GLU A 233 -10.93 -1.09 -0.42
CA GLU A 233 -10.84 0.36 -0.28
C GLU A 233 -10.71 0.76 1.20
N THR A 234 -9.51 0.66 1.75
CA THR A 234 -9.18 0.94 3.16
C THR A 234 -9.68 2.31 3.64
N SER A 235 -9.67 3.32 2.77
CA SER A 235 -10.17 4.66 3.10
C SER A 235 -11.68 4.71 3.31
N ARG A 236 -12.43 3.75 2.77
CA ARG A 236 -13.90 3.68 2.82
C ARG A 236 -14.39 2.64 3.81
N TRP A 237 -13.70 1.50 3.88
CA TRP A 237 -14.17 0.31 4.59
C TRP A 237 -13.34 0.00 5.83
N GLY A 238 -12.32 0.82 6.16
CA GLY A 238 -11.39 0.54 7.23
C GLY A 238 -10.33 -0.51 6.86
N GLU A 239 -9.66 -1.06 7.86
CA GLU A 239 -8.60 -2.05 7.65
C GLU A 239 -9.18 -3.33 7.02
N ASN A 240 -8.36 -4.02 6.20
CA ASN A 240 -8.71 -5.29 5.61
C ASN A 240 -8.96 -6.34 6.72
N PRO A 241 -10.10 -7.07 6.72
CA PRO A 241 -10.38 -8.10 7.72
C PRO A 241 -9.30 -9.19 7.83
N ALA A 242 -8.53 -9.42 6.77
CA ALA A 242 -7.38 -10.31 6.78
C ALA A 242 -6.09 -9.67 7.30
N ASP A 243 -6.08 -8.38 7.70
CA ASP A 243 -4.90 -7.71 8.27
C ASP A 243 -4.44 -8.41 9.57
N PHE A 244 -3.15 -8.55 9.72
CA PHE A 244 -2.53 -9.21 10.89
C PHE A 244 -2.52 -8.34 12.15
N GLY A 245 -2.95 -7.07 12.08
CA GLY A 245 -2.91 -6.15 13.22
C GLY A 245 -1.50 -5.78 13.70
N ARG A 246 -0.48 -6.00 12.87
CA ARG A 246 0.96 -5.82 13.21
C ARG A 246 1.59 -4.61 12.52
N LYS A 247 0.83 -3.56 12.30
CA LYS A 247 1.38 -2.30 11.73
C LYS A 247 1.94 -1.41 12.80
#